data_1fafb7ff4c57eabbb6762a292d43d549
#
_entry.id   1fafb7ff4c57eabbb6762a292d43d549
#
_cell.length_a   1.000
_cell.length_b   1.000
_cell.length_c   1.000
_cell.angle_alpha   90.00
_cell.angle_beta   90.00
_cell.angle_gamma   90.00
#
_symmetry.space_group_name_H-M   'P 1'
#
loop_
_entity.id
_entity.type
_entity.pdbx_description
1 polymer ?
#
loop_
_entity_poly.entity_id
_entity_poly.type
_entity_poly.pdbx_seq_one_letter_code
_entity_poly.pdbx_strand_id
1 'polypeptide(L)'
;MEVDSVHSVIEHKLKNKPIYVPVNYIEILKGVRTDKPYRVKYLTHDFFKNYSDLKYYNSIRPGYRVGDNVVVDIRALMYCPSGEIRYKLAMERDFLNLPRRAKESEPTGEDRVNNLHASSLAIKATKYKHLHELKSVIPRDYHHFFDGLPHC
;
A
#
# COMPACT_ATOMS: atom_id res chain seq x y z
N MET A 1 -12.58 -12.69 -5.02
CA MET A 1 -13.47 -13.45 -4.11
C MET A 1 -12.92 -13.60 -2.69
N GLU A 2 -11.67 -13.99 -2.46
CA GLU A 2 -11.12 -14.14 -1.09
C GLU A 2 -10.99 -12.79 -0.35
N VAL A 3 -10.53 -11.76 -1.04
CA VAL A 3 -10.39 -10.40 -0.48
C VAL A 3 -11.74 -9.83 -0.06
N ASP A 4 -12.77 -10.01 -0.87
CA ASP A 4 -14.12 -9.50 -0.56
C ASP A 4 -14.71 -10.19 0.68
N SER A 5 -14.42 -11.48 0.88
CA SER A 5 -14.85 -12.21 2.08
C SER A 5 -14.14 -11.71 3.35
N VAL A 6 -12.85 -11.36 3.26
CA VAL A 6 -12.08 -10.78 4.37
C VAL A 6 -12.64 -9.41 4.74
N HIS A 7 -12.87 -8.54 3.75
CA HIS A 7 -13.45 -7.21 3.98
C HIS A 7 -14.82 -7.28 4.64
N SER A 8 -15.71 -8.13 4.13
CA SER A 8 -17.06 -8.30 4.69
C SER A 8 -17.03 -8.73 6.16
N VAL A 9 -16.15 -9.68 6.52
CA VAL A 9 -15.99 -10.13 7.91
C VAL A 9 -15.46 -9.00 8.81
N ILE A 10 -14.50 -8.22 8.32
CA ILE A 10 -13.95 -7.06 9.03
C ILE A 10 -15.04 -6.00 9.24
N GLU A 11 -15.73 -5.60 8.19
CA GLU A 11 -16.80 -4.60 8.26
C GLU A 11 -17.90 -4.99 9.25
N HIS A 12 -18.30 -6.26 9.23
CA HIS A 12 -19.28 -6.76 10.20
C HIS A 12 -18.82 -6.61 11.65
N LYS A 13 -17.55 -6.86 11.92
CA LYS A 13 -16.98 -6.71 13.28
C LYS A 13 -16.75 -5.26 13.69
N LEU A 14 -16.49 -4.39 12.72
CA LEU A 14 -16.33 -2.94 12.98
C LEU A 14 -17.67 -2.23 13.24
N LYS A 15 -18.77 -2.80 12.76
CA LYS A 15 -20.09 -2.21 12.90
C LYS A 15 -20.39 -1.93 14.37
N ASN A 16 -20.75 -0.66 14.66
CA ASN A 16 -21.09 -0.16 16.00
C ASN A 16 -19.94 -0.25 17.03
N LYS A 17 -18.69 -0.36 16.58
CA LYS A 17 -17.51 -0.29 17.48
C LYS A 17 -16.93 1.11 17.45
N PRO A 18 -16.70 1.73 18.62
CA PRO A 18 -16.00 3.00 18.68
C PRO A 18 -14.52 2.79 18.31
N ILE A 19 -14.02 3.61 17.38
CA ILE A 19 -12.62 3.62 16.95
C ILE A 19 -12.14 5.06 17.10
N TYR A 20 -11.32 5.30 18.10
CA TYR A 20 -10.79 6.63 18.39
C TYR A 20 -9.37 6.82 17.86
N VAL A 21 -8.59 5.75 17.83
CA VAL A 21 -7.19 5.75 17.39
C VAL A 21 -6.86 4.47 16.61
N PRO A 22 -5.81 4.45 15.78
CA PRO A 22 -5.46 3.30 14.96
C PRO A 22 -5.26 1.99 15.73
N VAL A 23 -4.81 2.05 16.99
CA VAL A 23 -4.62 0.85 17.81
C VAL A 23 -5.95 0.13 18.09
N ASN A 24 -7.05 0.86 18.27
CA ASN A 24 -8.37 0.23 18.47
C ASN A 24 -8.78 -0.59 17.24
N TYR A 25 -8.50 -0.08 16.05
CA TYR A 25 -8.74 -0.81 14.81
C TYR A 25 -7.95 -2.12 14.78
N ILE A 26 -6.66 -2.07 15.14
CA ILE A 26 -5.78 -3.24 15.17
C ILE A 26 -6.29 -4.29 16.17
N GLU A 27 -6.72 -3.88 17.36
CA GLU A 27 -7.26 -4.76 18.39
C GLU A 27 -8.53 -5.48 17.91
N ILE A 28 -9.43 -4.73 17.29
CA ILE A 28 -10.65 -5.31 16.71
C ILE A 28 -10.28 -6.34 15.63
N LEU A 29 -9.33 -6.01 14.73
CA LEU A 29 -8.91 -6.90 13.65
C LEU A 29 -8.30 -8.21 14.16
N LYS A 30 -7.51 -8.18 15.23
CA LYS A 30 -6.96 -9.39 15.86
C LYS A 30 -8.05 -10.33 16.37
N GLY A 31 -9.17 -9.78 16.83
CA GLY A 31 -10.30 -10.53 17.36
C GLY A 31 -11.40 -10.89 16.35
N VAL A 32 -11.22 -10.58 15.06
CA VAL A 32 -12.25 -10.81 14.03
C VAL A 32 -12.55 -12.29 13.83
N ARG A 33 -11.54 -13.14 13.86
CA ARG A 33 -11.67 -14.58 13.73
C ARG A 33 -10.99 -15.27 14.91
N THR A 34 -11.70 -16.18 15.56
CA THR A 34 -11.17 -17.04 16.63
C THR A 34 -10.44 -18.23 16.06
N ASP A 35 -11.01 -18.82 15.00
CA ASP A 35 -10.36 -19.89 14.24
C ASP A 35 -9.57 -19.27 13.08
N LYS A 36 -8.26 -19.52 13.05
CA LYS A 36 -7.30 -18.94 12.09
C LYS A 36 -7.31 -17.38 12.10
N PRO A 37 -6.87 -16.74 13.18
CA PRO A 37 -6.89 -15.30 13.32
C PRO A 37 -6.03 -14.62 12.24
N TYR A 38 -6.42 -13.41 11.84
CA TYR A 38 -5.65 -12.63 10.89
C TYR A 38 -4.32 -12.18 11.49
N ARG A 39 -3.26 -12.25 10.69
CA ARG A 39 -1.98 -11.64 11.04
C ARG A 39 -2.04 -10.15 10.71
N VAL A 40 -2.23 -9.33 11.73
CA VAL A 40 -2.29 -7.87 11.58
C VAL A 40 -0.90 -7.29 11.79
N LYS A 41 -0.42 -6.48 10.84
CA LYS A 41 0.85 -5.75 10.93
C LYS A 41 0.58 -4.25 10.81
N TYR A 42 1.00 -3.48 11.80
CA TYR A 42 1.03 -2.03 11.73
C TYR A 42 2.27 -1.61 10.94
N LEU A 43 2.07 -0.82 9.90
CA LEU A 43 3.14 -0.34 9.04
C LEU A 43 3.53 1.08 9.45
N THR A 44 4.80 1.28 9.74
CA THR A 44 5.40 2.58 10.02
C THR A 44 6.07 3.15 8.77
N HIS A 45 6.54 4.39 8.81
CA HIS A 45 7.14 5.07 7.65
C HIS A 45 8.34 4.32 7.04
N ASP A 46 9.08 3.58 7.84
CA ASP A 46 10.25 2.79 7.43
C ASP A 46 9.90 1.56 6.57
N PHE A 47 8.64 1.12 6.61
CA PHE A 47 8.17 0.07 5.72
C PHE A 47 8.10 0.54 4.25
N PHE A 48 7.77 1.81 4.04
CA PHE A 48 7.58 2.37 2.70
C PHE A 48 8.92 2.76 2.09
N LYS A 49 9.22 2.19 0.92
CA LYS A 49 10.49 2.38 0.23
C LYS A 49 10.33 3.31 -0.96
N ASN A 50 11.39 4.05 -1.28
CA ASN A 50 11.47 4.87 -2.47
C ASN A 50 11.90 4.02 -3.66
N TYR A 51 10.96 3.69 -4.51
CA TYR A 51 11.20 2.92 -5.73
C TYR A 51 11.44 3.80 -6.96
N SER A 52 11.51 5.13 -6.83
CA SER A 52 11.68 6.05 -7.95
C SER A 52 13.03 5.85 -8.67
N ASP A 53 14.02 5.37 -7.94
CA ASP A 53 15.38 5.16 -8.46
C ASP A 53 15.55 3.79 -9.12
N LEU A 54 14.58 2.88 -8.96
CA LEU A 54 14.58 1.58 -9.62
C LEU A 54 14.08 1.71 -11.06
N LYS A 55 14.99 2.02 -11.95
CA LYS A 55 14.68 2.30 -13.37
C LYS A 55 14.66 1.07 -14.29
N TYR A 56 14.36 -0.11 -13.76
CA TYR A 56 14.35 -1.34 -14.56
C TYR A 56 13.31 -1.32 -15.68
N TYR A 57 12.10 -0.84 -15.36
CA TYR A 57 11.04 -0.58 -16.33
C TYR A 57 10.51 0.86 -16.18
N ASN A 58 10.66 1.67 -17.23
CA ASN A 58 10.11 3.02 -17.23
C ASN A 58 8.59 3.05 -17.45
N SER A 59 8.01 1.98 -17.95
CA SER A 59 6.59 1.88 -18.27
C SER A 59 6.19 0.41 -18.38
N ILE A 60 4.96 0.11 -17.96
CA ILE A 60 4.30 -1.18 -18.19
C ILE A 60 3.45 -1.17 -19.46
N ARG A 61 3.54 -0.14 -20.30
CA ARG A 61 2.80 -0.07 -21.56
C ARG A 61 3.41 -1.05 -22.59
N PRO A 62 2.60 -1.97 -23.18
CA PRO A 62 3.09 -2.95 -24.15
C PRO A 62 3.60 -2.33 -25.46
N GLY A 63 2.89 -1.35 -25.98
CA GLY A 63 3.18 -0.73 -27.25
C GLY A 63 3.99 0.57 -27.17
N TYR A 64 4.57 0.98 -28.28
CA TYR A 64 5.39 2.18 -28.42
C TYR A 64 4.69 3.29 -29.18
N ARG A 65 3.84 2.94 -30.15
CA ARG A 65 3.22 3.85 -31.12
C ARG A 65 1.76 4.09 -30.83
N VAL A 66 1.22 5.09 -31.49
CA VAL A 66 -0.25 5.30 -31.52
C VAL A 66 -0.91 4.11 -32.24
N GLY A 67 -1.94 3.53 -31.65
CA GLY A 67 -2.60 2.32 -32.14
C GLY A 67 -2.07 1.01 -31.59
N ASP A 68 -0.90 1.00 -30.94
CA ASP A 68 -0.42 -0.17 -30.22
C ASP A 68 -1.20 -0.38 -28.91
N ASN A 69 -1.12 -1.61 -28.39
CA ASN A 69 -1.73 -1.96 -27.11
C ASN A 69 -1.23 -1.06 -25.98
N VAL A 70 -2.15 -0.68 -25.12
CA VAL A 70 -1.91 0.18 -23.95
C VAL A 70 -2.11 -0.61 -22.64
N VAL A 71 -1.86 0.02 -21.52
CA VAL A 71 -1.92 -0.63 -20.19
C VAL A 71 -3.30 -1.24 -19.91
N VAL A 72 -4.37 -0.59 -20.35
CA VAL A 72 -5.75 -1.07 -20.15
C VAL A 72 -6.09 -2.33 -20.95
N ASP A 73 -5.30 -2.67 -21.97
CA ASP A 73 -5.48 -3.89 -22.76
C ASP A 73 -4.87 -5.12 -22.07
N ILE A 74 -4.04 -4.91 -21.05
CA ILE A 74 -3.40 -5.99 -20.30
C ILE A 74 -4.45 -6.73 -19.47
N ARG A 75 -4.51 -8.04 -19.61
CA ARG A 75 -5.38 -8.94 -18.85
C ARG A 75 -4.65 -9.65 -17.72
N ALA A 76 -3.36 -9.90 -17.87
CA ALA A 76 -2.52 -10.49 -16.84
C ALA A 76 -1.09 -9.98 -16.94
N LEU A 77 -0.46 -9.82 -15.77
CA LEU A 77 0.98 -9.56 -15.63
C LEU A 77 1.62 -10.71 -14.84
N MET A 78 2.80 -11.10 -15.23
CA MET A 78 3.63 -12.07 -14.54
C MET A 78 4.98 -11.45 -14.24
N TYR A 79 5.33 -11.41 -12.96
CA TYR A 79 6.63 -10.96 -12.48
C TYR A 79 7.54 -12.17 -12.28
N CYS A 80 8.64 -12.22 -13.00
CA CYS A 80 9.61 -13.33 -12.90
C CYS A 80 10.69 -13.00 -11.85
N PRO A 81 11.24 -14.00 -11.15
CA PRO A 81 12.36 -13.79 -10.23
C PRO A 81 13.61 -13.17 -10.89
N SER A 82 13.75 -13.33 -12.21
CA SER A 82 14.79 -12.68 -13.03
C SER A 82 14.62 -11.17 -13.18
N GLY A 83 13.51 -10.59 -12.67
CA GLY A 83 13.14 -9.19 -12.87
C GLY A 83 12.40 -8.92 -14.18
N GLU A 84 12.21 -9.92 -15.04
CA GLU A 84 11.40 -9.79 -16.24
C GLU A 84 9.92 -9.65 -15.90
N ILE A 85 9.22 -8.80 -16.66
CA ILE A 85 7.77 -8.71 -16.61
C ILE A 85 7.23 -9.26 -17.93
N ARG A 86 6.24 -10.14 -17.82
CA ARG A 86 5.50 -10.68 -18.95
C ARG A 86 4.04 -10.31 -18.85
N TYR A 87 3.35 -10.21 -19.97
CA TYR A 87 1.95 -9.79 -20.00
C TYR A 87 1.12 -10.62 -20.97
N LYS A 88 -0.20 -10.63 -20.77
CA LYS A 88 -1.20 -11.18 -21.70
C LYS A 88 -2.20 -10.11 -22.08
N LEU A 89 -2.63 -10.13 -23.34
CA LEU A 89 -3.73 -9.30 -23.84
C LEU A 89 -5.08 -10.04 -23.85
N ALA A 90 -5.05 -11.37 -23.77
CA ALA A 90 -6.21 -12.23 -23.58
C ALA A 90 -5.79 -13.42 -22.70
N MET A 91 -6.71 -13.93 -21.87
CA MET A 91 -6.39 -14.99 -20.90
C MET A 91 -5.94 -16.29 -21.56
N GLU A 92 -6.45 -16.56 -22.77
CA GLU A 92 -6.19 -17.78 -23.55
C GLU A 92 -4.87 -17.72 -24.33
N ARG A 93 -4.24 -16.55 -24.42
CA ARG A 93 -2.99 -16.38 -25.15
C ARG A 93 -1.77 -16.62 -24.26
N ASP A 94 -0.65 -16.88 -24.88
CA ASP A 94 0.64 -17.00 -24.19
C ASP A 94 1.13 -15.67 -23.64
N PHE A 95 2.03 -15.75 -22.67
CA PHE A 95 2.70 -14.57 -22.12
C PHE A 95 3.71 -14.01 -23.11
N LEU A 96 3.62 -12.71 -23.36
CA LEU A 96 4.58 -11.92 -24.13
C LEU A 96 5.53 -11.19 -23.19
N ASN A 97 6.77 -10.99 -23.59
CA ASN A 97 7.70 -10.20 -22.82
C ASN A 97 7.35 -8.71 -22.90
N LEU A 98 7.27 -8.05 -21.74
CA LEU A 98 7.07 -6.61 -21.70
C LEU A 98 8.33 -5.91 -22.24
N PRO A 99 8.17 -4.95 -23.19
CA PRO A 99 9.32 -4.24 -23.72
C PRO A 99 10.06 -3.44 -22.65
N ARG A 100 11.34 -3.70 -22.48
CA ARG A 100 12.21 -2.92 -21.60
C ARG A 100 12.52 -1.57 -22.24
N ARG A 101 12.22 -0.51 -21.51
CA ARG A 101 12.51 0.87 -21.92
C ARG A 101 13.55 1.53 -21.00
N ALA A 102 14.22 0.75 -20.20
CA ALA A 102 15.25 1.24 -19.32
C ALA A 102 16.45 1.76 -20.13
N LYS A 103 16.96 2.91 -19.74
CA LYS A 103 18.16 3.51 -20.33
C LYS A 103 19.45 3.05 -19.66
N GLU A 104 19.38 2.41 -18.53
CA GLU A 104 20.49 2.13 -17.63
C GLU A 104 20.54 0.65 -17.20
N SER A 105 21.63 0.27 -16.57
CA SER A 105 22.00 -1.08 -16.15
C SER A 105 20.88 -1.83 -15.39
N GLU A 106 20.96 -3.15 -15.47
CA GLU A 106 20.10 -4.04 -14.69
C GLU A 106 20.26 -3.78 -13.20
N PRO A 107 19.16 -3.83 -12.41
CA PRO A 107 19.30 -3.78 -10.97
C PRO A 107 20.16 -4.96 -10.53
N THR A 108 21.28 -4.66 -9.91
CA THR A 108 22.04 -5.65 -9.19
C THR A 108 21.23 -5.98 -7.95
N GLY A 109 21.03 -7.27 -7.61
CA GLY A 109 20.19 -7.71 -6.49
C GLY A 109 20.59 -7.17 -5.12
N GLU A 110 21.53 -6.24 -5.06
CA GLU A 110 22.04 -5.54 -3.89
C GLU A 110 21.53 -4.08 -3.76
N ASP A 111 20.69 -3.62 -4.69
CA ASP A 111 20.16 -2.25 -4.62
C ASP A 111 19.37 -2.04 -3.32
N ARG A 112 20.02 -1.42 -2.34
CA ARG A 112 19.39 -1.00 -1.09
C ARG A 112 18.40 0.11 -1.41
N VAL A 113 17.12 -0.24 -1.41
CA VAL A 113 16.04 0.73 -1.59
C VAL A 113 15.91 1.55 -0.32
N ASN A 114 16.16 2.85 -0.43
CA ASN A 114 16.03 3.80 0.67
C ASN A 114 14.57 3.92 1.14
N ASN A 115 14.37 4.37 2.37
CA ASN A 115 13.03 4.69 2.84
C ASN A 115 12.45 5.85 2.03
N LEU A 116 11.15 5.80 1.74
CA LEU A 116 10.45 6.88 1.06
C LEU A 116 10.48 8.17 1.86
N HIS A 117 10.43 8.05 3.19
CA HIS A 117 10.52 9.15 4.14
C HIS A 117 11.51 8.81 5.25
N ALA A 118 12.36 9.74 5.61
CA ALA A 118 13.36 9.57 6.67
C ALA A 118 12.72 9.45 8.07
N SER A 119 11.53 10.03 8.24
CA SER A 119 10.77 10.03 9.49
C SER A 119 9.27 10.04 9.21
N SER A 120 8.45 9.91 10.25
CA SER A 120 7.00 10.09 10.14
C SER A 120 6.67 11.46 9.59
N LEU A 121 5.72 11.52 8.64
CA LEU A 121 5.29 12.77 8.05
C LEU A 121 4.55 13.64 9.06
N ALA A 122 4.97 14.92 9.14
CA ALA A 122 4.27 15.91 9.93
C ALA A 122 2.93 16.28 9.29
N ILE A 123 1.90 16.43 10.10
CA ILE A 123 0.60 16.95 9.66
C ILE A 123 0.60 18.49 9.70
N LYS A 124 -0.20 19.10 8.84
CA LYS A 124 -0.35 20.56 8.84
C LYS A 124 -0.91 21.06 10.17
N ALA A 125 -0.41 22.20 10.65
CA ALA A 125 -0.85 22.82 11.91
C ALA A 125 -2.37 23.00 12.01
N THR A 126 -3.04 23.35 10.91
CA THR A 126 -4.51 23.45 10.87
C THR A 126 -5.20 22.11 11.16
N LYS A 127 -4.69 21.02 10.57
CA LYS A 127 -5.22 19.67 10.82
C LYS A 127 -4.94 19.21 12.25
N TYR A 128 -3.74 19.52 12.77
CA TYR A 128 -3.39 19.23 14.16
C TYR A 128 -4.38 19.90 15.11
N LYS A 129 -4.66 21.21 14.92
CA LYS A 129 -5.65 21.94 15.70
C LYS A 129 -7.04 21.26 15.67
N HIS A 130 -7.56 20.95 14.48
CA HIS A 130 -8.86 20.26 14.35
C HIS A 130 -8.90 18.91 15.06
N LEU A 131 -7.79 18.12 14.98
CA LEU A 131 -7.71 16.85 15.70
C LEU A 131 -7.72 17.05 17.22
N HIS A 132 -7.11 18.14 17.71
CA HIS A 132 -7.14 18.48 19.14
C HIS A 132 -8.54 18.92 19.62
N GLU A 133 -9.31 19.59 18.77
CA GLU A 133 -10.71 19.94 19.07
C GLU A 133 -11.59 18.70 19.29
N LEU A 134 -11.29 17.57 18.59
CA LEU A 134 -11.98 16.29 18.78
C LEU A 134 -11.76 15.70 20.17
N LYS A 135 -10.73 16.10 20.91
CA LYS A 135 -10.47 15.60 22.27
C LYS A 135 -11.63 15.88 23.25
N SER A 136 -12.46 16.87 22.95
CA SER A 136 -13.66 17.15 23.75
C SER A 136 -14.70 16.02 23.75
N VAL A 137 -14.72 15.19 22.70
CA VAL A 137 -15.66 14.08 22.50
C VAL A 137 -14.98 12.70 22.54
N ILE A 138 -13.66 12.66 22.68
CA ILE A 138 -12.85 11.42 22.72
C ILE A 138 -12.49 11.14 24.18
N PRO A 139 -12.56 9.87 24.65
CA PRO A 139 -12.15 9.49 26.01
C PRO A 139 -10.70 9.90 26.29
N ARG A 140 -10.44 10.35 27.52
CA ARG A 140 -9.13 10.91 27.92
C ARG A 140 -7.96 9.96 27.71
N ASP A 141 -8.18 8.67 27.83
CA ASP A 141 -7.15 7.63 27.66
C ASP A 141 -6.49 7.65 26.27
N TYR A 142 -7.17 8.21 25.26
CA TYR A 142 -6.65 8.32 23.89
C TYR A 142 -6.03 9.67 23.57
N HIS A 143 -6.09 10.66 24.49
CA HIS A 143 -5.60 12.02 24.22
C HIS A 143 -4.10 12.05 23.91
N HIS A 144 -3.31 11.19 24.57
CA HIS A 144 -1.86 11.10 24.36
C HIS A 144 -1.49 10.77 22.90
N PHE A 145 -2.33 10.03 22.18
CA PHE A 145 -2.10 9.75 20.77
C PHE A 145 -2.11 11.04 19.93
N PHE A 146 -3.08 11.92 20.18
CA PHE A 146 -3.22 13.19 19.46
C PHE A 146 -2.11 14.17 19.83
N ASP A 147 -1.68 14.16 21.09
CA ASP A 147 -0.58 15.01 21.57
C ASP A 147 0.77 14.62 20.95
N GLY A 148 0.96 13.33 20.69
CA GLY A 148 2.19 12.80 20.10
C GLY A 148 2.27 12.89 18.57
N LEU A 149 1.25 13.45 17.87
CA LEU A 149 1.27 13.57 16.41
C LEU A 149 2.33 14.60 15.96
N PRO A 150 3.26 14.22 15.05
CA PRO A 150 4.18 15.17 14.47
C PRO A 150 3.41 16.21 13.64
N HIS A 151 3.72 17.49 13.82
CA HIS A 151 3.05 18.60 13.13
C HIS A 151 4.02 19.71 12.80
N CYS A 152 3.68 20.54 11.80
CA CYS A 152 4.45 21.69 11.34
C CYS A 152 3.52 22.89 11.03
#